data_f62f979f320ff1614ec8448cd342568c
#
_entry.id   f62f979f320ff1614ec8448cd342568c
#
_cell.length_a   1.000
_cell.length_b   1.000
_cell.length_c   1.000
_cell.angle_alpha   90.00
_cell.angle_beta   90.00
_cell.angle_gamma   90.00
#
_symmetry.space_group_name_H-M   'P 1'
#
loop_
_entity.id
_entity.type
_entity.pdbx_description
1 polymer ?
#
loop_
_entity_poly.entity_id
_entity_poly.type
_entity_poly.pdbx_seq_one_letter_code
_entity_poly.pdbx_strand_id
1 'polypeptide(L)'
;MLPQASGNMASTRMPASYLPPCYKLIPPSYSDNGGSTLGISGADFAILAGDTRSTSGYNINTRYAPKLFKIGGEGPDNKGARIVLSVVGFAADGDALKERLDTIVKMYKYQHGKPMSVSACAQRLSHILYNKRFFPYYVHAILGGLDEEGKGALYSYDPVGSYEREQCRAAGAAASLIMPFLDNQVNFKNMYEPGSGTGHDLQQKKVEPLSQGHVEDLVRDAFTSAVERHIEVGDGLQMMIMTKDGIAETFTPLKKD
;
A
#
# COMPACT_ATOMS: atom_id res chain seq x y z
N MET A 1 -35.49 -42.62 -17.10
CA MET A 1 -34.23 -42.84 -16.37
C MET A 1 -33.10 -42.26 -17.22
N LEU A 2 -32.61 -41.10 -16.84
CA LEU A 2 -31.43 -40.46 -17.45
C LEU A 2 -30.23 -40.80 -16.58
N PRO A 3 -29.06 -41.16 -17.13
CA PRO A 3 -27.88 -41.46 -16.32
C PRO A 3 -27.26 -40.17 -15.80
N GLN A 4 -26.99 -40.16 -14.49
CA GLN A 4 -26.20 -39.10 -13.82
C GLN A 4 -24.74 -39.21 -14.28
N ALA A 5 -24.23 -38.15 -14.93
CA ALA A 5 -22.84 -38.00 -15.23
C ALA A 5 -22.16 -37.39 -13.98
N SER A 6 -21.46 -38.24 -13.21
CA SER A 6 -20.51 -37.82 -12.19
C SER A 6 -19.22 -37.33 -12.87
N GLY A 7 -19.20 -36.08 -13.27
CA GLY A 7 -18.00 -35.44 -13.78
C GLY A 7 -17.06 -35.01 -12.63
N ASN A 8 -16.07 -35.84 -12.37
CA ASN A 8 -14.92 -35.48 -11.55
C ASN A 8 -14.11 -34.42 -12.31
N MET A 9 -14.29 -33.14 -12.01
CA MET A 9 -13.39 -32.06 -12.46
C MET A 9 -12.06 -32.17 -11.71
N ALA A 10 -11.25 -33.15 -12.09
CA ALA A 10 -9.84 -33.14 -11.79
C ALA A 10 -9.25 -31.94 -12.56
N SER A 11 -8.71 -30.97 -11.82
CA SER A 11 -7.94 -29.88 -12.42
C SER A 11 -6.80 -30.51 -13.23
N THR A 12 -6.94 -30.52 -14.54
CA THR A 12 -5.89 -30.96 -15.48
C THR A 12 -4.76 -29.92 -15.44
N ARG A 13 -3.89 -30.03 -14.42
CA ARG A 13 -2.59 -29.39 -14.48
C ARG A 13 -1.82 -30.04 -15.63
N MET A 14 -1.48 -29.27 -16.66
CA MET A 14 -0.62 -29.75 -17.74
C MET A 14 0.67 -30.34 -17.14
N PRO A 15 1.12 -31.53 -17.59
CA PRO A 15 2.38 -32.08 -17.14
C PRO A 15 3.51 -31.09 -17.42
N ALA A 16 4.45 -30.95 -16.47
CA ALA A 16 5.58 -30.01 -16.55
C ALA A 16 6.44 -30.17 -17.84
N SER A 17 6.34 -31.32 -18.52
CA SER A 17 6.98 -31.60 -19.80
C SER A 17 6.42 -30.82 -20.99
N TYR A 18 5.20 -30.29 -20.89
CA TYR A 18 4.56 -29.51 -21.96
C TYR A 18 4.70 -27.99 -21.79
N LEU A 19 5.27 -27.54 -20.67
CA LEU A 19 5.50 -26.12 -20.43
C LEU A 19 6.81 -25.68 -21.12
N PRO A 20 6.80 -24.55 -21.84
CA PRO A 20 8.05 -23.98 -22.38
C PRO A 20 9.09 -23.75 -21.25
N PRO A 21 10.39 -23.77 -21.57
CA PRO A 21 11.43 -23.69 -20.56
C PRO A 21 11.32 -22.50 -19.59
N CYS A 22 10.74 -21.39 -20.05
CA CYS A 22 10.51 -20.19 -19.22
C CYS A 22 9.47 -20.43 -18.11
N TYR A 23 8.51 -21.35 -18.31
CA TYR A 23 7.53 -21.69 -17.26
C TYR A 23 8.07 -22.67 -16.20
N LYS A 24 9.17 -23.36 -16.50
CA LYS A 24 9.84 -24.23 -15.51
C LYS A 24 10.63 -23.46 -14.45
N LEU A 25 10.89 -22.17 -14.71
CA LEU A 25 11.60 -21.27 -13.81
C LEU A 25 10.65 -20.45 -12.90
N ILE A 26 9.34 -20.53 -13.10
CA ILE A 26 8.38 -19.90 -12.20
C ILE A 26 8.05 -20.93 -11.11
N PRO A 27 8.60 -20.81 -9.92
CA PRO A 27 8.14 -21.66 -8.81
C PRO A 27 6.65 -21.41 -8.59
N PRO A 28 5.83 -22.44 -8.31
CA PRO A 28 4.41 -22.25 -7.98
C PRO A 28 4.20 -21.64 -6.57
N SER A 29 5.00 -20.67 -6.17
CA SER A 29 5.14 -20.27 -4.78
C SER A 29 5.09 -18.78 -4.50
N TYR A 30 4.42 -17.97 -5.35
CA TYR A 30 3.89 -16.73 -4.85
C TYR A 30 2.66 -17.03 -3.98
N SER A 31 2.75 -16.68 -2.72
CA SER A 31 1.62 -16.74 -1.79
C SER A 31 1.15 -15.31 -1.55
N ASP A 32 -0.11 -15.02 -1.81
CA ASP A 32 -0.70 -13.76 -1.38
C ASP A 32 -0.93 -13.82 0.14
N ASN A 33 -0.38 -12.86 0.87
CA ASN A 33 -0.52 -12.78 2.31
C ASN A 33 -1.65 -11.82 2.74
N GLY A 34 -2.45 -11.37 1.79
CA GLY A 34 -3.61 -10.54 2.06
C GLY A 34 -3.29 -9.18 2.65
N GLY A 35 -4.26 -8.62 3.34
CA GLY A 35 -4.15 -7.31 3.96
C GLY A 35 -4.34 -6.15 2.99
N SER A 36 -4.33 -4.95 3.53
CA SER A 36 -4.48 -3.71 2.74
C SER A 36 -3.69 -2.58 3.34
N THR A 37 -3.28 -1.66 2.48
CA THR A 37 -2.62 -0.42 2.86
C THR A 37 -3.31 0.76 2.18
N LEU A 38 -3.19 1.94 2.76
CA LEU A 38 -3.58 3.19 2.14
C LEU A 38 -2.59 4.30 2.48
N GLY A 39 -2.57 5.32 1.64
CA GLY A 39 -1.83 6.55 1.90
C GLY A 39 -2.64 7.77 1.50
N ILE A 40 -2.44 8.86 2.24
CA ILE A 40 -3.05 10.17 2.00
C ILE A 40 -1.98 11.23 2.23
N SER A 41 -1.82 12.15 1.27
CA SER A 41 -0.94 13.32 1.42
C SER A 41 -1.75 14.56 1.77
N GLY A 42 -1.31 15.27 2.79
CA GLY A 42 -1.84 16.56 3.21
C GLY A 42 -0.96 17.73 2.78
N ALA A 43 -1.29 18.94 3.26
CA ALA A 43 -0.56 20.15 2.94
C ALA A 43 0.87 20.15 3.52
N ASP A 44 1.03 19.67 4.77
CA ASP A 44 2.27 19.65 5.53
C ASP A 44 2.54 18.32 6.25
N PHE A 45 1.81 17.28 5.85
CA PHE A 45 1.95 15.93 6.38
C PHE A 45 1.65 14.88 5.30
N ALA A 46 2.08 13.64 5.55
CA ALA A 46 1.62 12.46 4.81
C ALA A 46 1.31 11.34 5.81
N ILE A 47 0.28 10.56 5.53
CA ILE A 47 -0.13 9.40 6.35
C ILE A 47 -0.08 8.15 5.50
N LEU A 48 0.58 7.12 6.01
CA LEU A 48 0.46 5.75 5.53
C LEU A 48 -0.18 4.90 6.62
N ALA A 49 -1.05 4.00 6.22
CA ALA A 49 -1.73 3.08 7.14
C ALA A 49 -1.88 1.70 6.51
N GLY A 50 -1.90 0.68 7.36
CA GLY A 50 -2.09 -0.71 6.94
C GLY A 50 -2.57 -1.57 8.09
N ASP A 51 -3.33 -2.61 7.77
CA ASP A 51 -3.70 -3.61 8.75
C ASP A 51 -2.51 -4.53 9.09
N THR A 52 -2.62 -5.26 10.19
CA THR A 52 -1.54 -6.15 10.66
C THR A 52 -1.84 -7.63 10.44
N ARG A 53 -2.97 -7.99 9.84
CA ARG A 53 -3.31 -9.40 9.56
C ARG A 53 -2.46 -9.94 8.41
N SER A 54 -1.95 -11.15 8.57
CA SER A 54 -1.35 -11.94 7.48
C SER A 54 -2.12 -13.22 7.29
N THR A 55 -2.48 -13.51 6.04
CA THR A 55 -3.31 -14.65 5.67
C THR A 55 -2.64 -15.52 4.60
N SER A 56 -3.08 -16.76 4.48
CA SER A 56 -2.81 -17.65 3.34
C SER A 56 -4.10 -18.37 3.01
N GLY A 57 -4.74 -17.98 1.92
CA GLY A 57 -6.09 -18.43 1.60
C GLY A 57 -7.07 -18.02 2.70
N TYR A 58 -7.72 -18.99 3.32
CA TYR A 58 -8.69 -18.75 4.40
C TYR A 58 -8.10 -18.83 5.83
N ASN A 59 -6.80 -19.08 5.94
CA ASN A 59 -6.13 -19.20 7.23
C ASN A 59 -5.43 -17.89 7.61
N ILE A 60 -5.53 -17.52 8.89
CA ILE A 60 -4.75 -16.43 9.48
C ILE A 60 -3.40 -16.99 9.91
N ASN A 61 -2.32 -16.52 9.30
CA ASN A 61 -0.95 -16.92 9.66
C ASN A 61 -0.53 -16.25 10.97
N THR A 62 -0.79 -14.94 11.06
CA THR A 62 -0.53 -14.15 12.26
C THR A 62 -1.45 -12.92 12.28
N ARG A 63 -1.76 -12.47 13.50
CA ARG A 63 -2.54 -11.23 13.71
C ARG A 63 -1.67 -9.98 13.77
N TYR A 64 -0.33 -10.15 13.81
CA TYR A 64 0.60 -9.03 13.85
C TYR A 64 1.75 -9.22 12.86
N ALA A 65 1.55 -8.75 11.65
CA ALA A 65 2.53 -8.63 10.59
C ALA A 65 2.46 -7.20 9.99
N PRO A 66 3.24 -6.26 10.52
CA PRO A 66 3.26 -4.89 10.03
C PRO A 66 3.63 -4.81 8.55
N LYS A 67 2.97 -3.92 7.82
CA LYS A 67 3.17 -3.67 6.38
C LYS A 67 3.82 -2.31 6.10
N LEU A 68 4.05 -1.50 7.15
CA LEU A 68 4.65 -0.18 7.07
C LEU A 68 6.05 -0.20 7.65
N PHE A 69 7.00 0.37 6.92
CA PHE A 69 8.42 0.35 7.29
C PHE A 69 9.04 1.73 7.14
N LYS A 70 9.72 2.20 8.17
CA LYS A 70 10.57 3.40 8.13
C LYS A 70 11.82 3.11 7.32
N ILE A 71 12.21 4.00 6.41
CA ILE A 71 13.33 3.82 5.48
C ILE A 71 14.41 4.87 5.74
N GLY A 72 15.67 4.44 5.78
CA GLY A 72 16.86 5.31 5.81
C GLY A 72 17.20 5.88 7.19
N GLY A 73 16.56 5.41 8.25
CA GLY A 73 16.90 5.78 9.63
C GLY A 73 18.11 5.02 10.16
N GLU A 74 18.54 5.37 11.37
CA GLU A 74 19.69 4.76 12.07
C GLU A 74 19.26 3.80 13.17
N GLY A 75 20.04 2.75 13.35
CA GLY A 75 19.77 1.73 14.36
C GLY A 75 18.54 0.87 14.07
N PRO A 76 18.17 0.00 15.03
CA PRO A 76 17.06 -0.93 14.86
C PRO A 76 15.70 -0.23 14.76
N ASP A 77 15.53 0.92 15.41
CA ASP A 77 14.27 1.68 15.41
C ASP A 77 14.15 2.65 14.24
N ASN A 78 15.12 2.65 13.31
CA ASN A 78 15.20 3.60 12.18
C ASN A 78 15.02 5.07 12.62
N LYS A 79 15.73 5.50 13.66
CA LYS A 79 15.70 6.89 14.15
C LYS A 79 16.11 7.87 13.06
N GLY A 80 15.40 8.99 12.96
CA GLY A 80 15.67 10.00 11.95
C GLY A 80 15.21 9.65 10.53
N ALA A 81 14.51 8.54 10.34
CA ALA A 81 13.86 8.24 9.08
C ALA A 81 12.83 9.33 8.73
N ARG A 82 12.72 9.67 7.45
CA ARG A 82 11.76 10.65 6.92
C ARG A 82 10.85 10.08 5.85
N ILE A 83 11.07 8.83 5.49
CA ILE A 83 10.37 8.12 4.43
C ILE A 83 9.75 6.87 5.02
N VAL A 84 8.52 6.58 4.62
CA VAL A 84 7.82 5.34 4.95
C VAL A 84 7.46 4.61 3.67
N LEU A 85 7.70 3.31 3.67
CA LEU A 85 7.28 2.38 2.63
C LEU A 85 6.18 1.48 3.18
N SER A 86 5.07 1.37 2.48
CA SER A 86 4.09 0.32 2.71
C SER A 86 4.15 -0.70 1.58
N VAL A 87 4.02 -1.99 1.91
CA VAL A 87 4.02 -3.09 0.95
C VAL A 87 2.93 -4.09 1.30
N VAL A 88 2.19 -4.54 0.29
CA VAL A 88 1.12 -5.53 0.41
C VAL A 88 1.18 -6.49 -0.78
N GLY A 89 0.84 -7.75 -0.55
CA GLY A 89 0.92 -8.85 -1.51
C GLY A 89 1.72 -10.02 -0.95
N PHE A 90 2.77 -10.46 -1.61
CA PHE A 90 3.66 -11.50 -1.10
C PHE A 90 4.65 -10.93 -0.07
N ALA A 91 4.45 -11.26 1.21
CA ALA A 91 5.17 -10.66 2.32
C ALA A 91 6.70 -10.84 2.23
N ALA A 92 7.18 -12.00 1.75
CA ALA A 92 8.61 -12.25 1.60
C ALA A 92 9.26 -11.30 0.57
N ASP A 93 8.58 -11.03 -0.53
CA ASP A 93 9.03 -10.04 -1.52
C ASP A 93 8.97 -8.62 -0.95
N GLY A 94 7.95 -8.32 -0.13
CA GLY A 94 7.85 -7.06 0.57
C GLY A 94 9.03 -6.80 1.49
N ASP A 95 9.42 -7.79 2.29
CA ASP A 95 10.58 -7.71 3.19
C ASP A 95 11.90 -7.55 2.41
N ALA A 96 12.07 -8.29 1.32
CA ALA A 96 13.25 -8.19 0.46
C ALA A 96 13.35 -6.81 -0.20
N LEU A 97 12.23 -6.27 -0.68
CA LEU A 97 12.17 -4.94 -1.28
C LEU A 97 12.52 -3.86 -0.26
N LYS A 98 11.92 -3.93 0.93
CA LYS A 98 12.19 -3.02 2.04
C LYS A 98 13.67 -3.00 2.41
N GLU A 99 14.28 -4.16 2.60
CA GLU A 99 15.70 -4.27 2.96
C GLU A 99 16.61 -3.68 1.89
N ARG A 100 16.32 -3.97 0.62
CA ARG A 100 17.09 -3.44 -0.51
C ARG A 100 16.98 -1.92 -0.61
N LEU A 101 15.77 -1.35 -0.48
CA LEU A 101 15.56 0.09 -0.52
C LEU A 101 16.25 0.78 0.66
N ASP A 102 16.09 0.26 1.86
CA ASP A 102 16.70 0.80 3.08
C ASP A 102 18.23 0.87 2.98
N THR A 103 18.83 -0.20 2.48
CA THR A 103 20.29 -0.26 2.22
C THR A 103 20.72 0.84 1.25
N ILE A 104 20.00 1.00 0.13
CA ILE A 104 20.35 2.00 -0.89
C ILE A 104 20.20 3.42 -0.34
N VAL A 105 19.14 3.70 0.42
CA VAL A 105 18.92 5.02 1.02
C VAL A 105 20.00 5.35 2.06
N LYS A 106 20.42 4.38 2.87
CA LYS A 106 21.53 4.53 3.81
C LYS A 106 22.85 4.77 3.08
N MET A 107 23.16 4.00 2.05
CA MET A 107 24.38 4.21 1.23
C MET A 107 24.42 5.62 0.63
N TYR A 108 23.28 6.10 0.12
CA TYR A 108 23.17 7.47 -0.39
C TYR A 108 23.54 8.52 0.67
N LYS A 109 22.98 8.39 1.88
CA LYS A 109 23.27 9.30 2.99
C LYS A 109 24.76 9.33 3.34
N TYR A 110 25.42 8.17 3.39
CA TYR A 110 26.84 8.07 3.67
C TYR A 110 27.71 8.66 2.54
N GLN A 111 27.35 8.45 1.29
CA GLN A 111 28.08 8.98 0.13
C GLN A 111 27.95 10.48 -0.03
N HIS A 112 26.77 11.05 0.25
CA HIS A 112 26.45 12.45 -0.05
C HIS A 112 26.35 13.34 1.20
N GLY A 113 26.44 12.77 2.40
CA GLY A 113 26.37 13.53 3.66
C GLY A 113 25.00 14.16 3.96
N LYS A 114 23.96 13.79 3.20
CA LYS A 114 22.57 14.28 3.37
C LYS A 114 21.56 13.18 3.10
N PRO A 115 20.37 13.24 3.73
CA PRO A 115 19.33 12.27 3.46
C PRO A 115 18.82 12.38 2.02
N MET A 116 18.42 11.24 1.45
CA MET A 116 17.77 11.17 0.13
C MET A 116 16.40 11.84 0.20
N SER A 117 16.06 12.65 -0.82
CA SER A 117 14.71 13.22 -0.94
C SER A 117 13.68 12.12 -1.24
N VAL A 118 12.40 12.38 -0.91
CA VAL A 118 11.35 11.41 -1.20
C VAL A 118 11.19 11.18 -2.71
N SER A 119 11.33 12.22 -3.54
CA SER A 119 11.25 12.11 -4.99
C SER A 119 12.41 11.28 -5.58
N ALA A 120 13.64 11.46 -5.07
CA ALA A 120 14.79 10.65 -5.47
C ALA A 120 14.62 9.18 -5.04
N CYS A 121 14.11 8.95 -3.83
CA CYS A 121 13.78 7.63 -3.33
C CYS A 121 12.69 6.96 -4.20
N ALA A 122 11.67 7.73 -4.61
CA ALA A 122 10.62 7.26 -5.49
C ALA A 122 11.17 6.76 -6.84
N GLN A 123 12.03 7.52 -7.47
CA GLN A 123 12.70 7.12 -8.71
C GLN A 123 13.57 5.88 -8.50
N ARG A 124 14.28 5.82 -7.38
CA ARG A 124 15.14 4.67 -7.07
C ARG A 124 14.35 3.39 -6.87
N LEU A 125 13.21 3.46 -6.19
CA LEU A 125 12.31 2.33 -5.99
C LEU A 125 11.76 1.81 -7.33
N SER A 126 11.37 2.71 -8.24
CA SER A 126 10.96 2.35 -9.60
C SER A 126 12.04 1.52 -10.31
N HIS A 127 13.31 1.93 -10.24
CA HIS A 127 14.42 1.20 -10.84
C HIS A 127 14.65 -0.17 -10.19
N ILE A 128 14.49 -0.29 -8.87
CA ILE A 128 14.62 -1.57 -8.17
C ILE A 128 13.56 -2.55 -8.68
N LEU A 129 12.31 -2.10 -8.78
CA LEU A 129 11.20 -2.92 -9.28
C LEU A 129 11.38 -3.32 -10.74
N TYR A 130 11.75 -2.37 -11.61
CA TYR A 130 11.93 -2.64 -13.03
C TYR A 130 13.11 -3.55 -13.34
N ASN A 131 14.16 -3.55 -12.53
CA ASN A 131 15.29 -4.49 -12.65
C ASN A 131 14.86 -5.95 -12.51
N LYS A 132 13.68 -6.20 -11.95
CA LYS A 132 13.06 -7.52 -11.85
C LYS A 132 11.82 -7.65 -12.76
N ARG A 133 11.76 -6.91 -13.86
CA ARG A 133 10.62 -6.89 -14.81
C ARG A 133 10.17 -8.29 -15.24
N PHE A 134 11.10 -9.20 -15.45
CA PHE A 134 10.84 -10.55 -15.94
C PHE A 134 10.68 -11.61 -14.83
N PHE A 135 10.91 -11.23 -13.57
CA PHE A 135 10.60 -12.00 -12.37
C PHE A 135 10.27 -11.04 -11.21
N PRO A 136 9.09 -10.39 -11.25
CA PRO A 136 8.78 -9.26 -10.40
C PRO A 136 8.70 -9.60 -8.91
N TYR A 137 8.93 -8.61 -8.06
CA TYR A 137 8.40 -8.62 -6.71
C TYR A 137 6.87 -8.57 -6.78
N TYR A 138 6.20 -9.55 -6.21
CA TYR A 138 4.73 -9.60 -6.19
C TYR A 138 4.19 -8.74 -5.05
N VAL A 139 4.31 -7.43 -5.20
CA VAL A 139 3.90 -6.45 -4.21
C VAL A 139 3.32 -5.20 -4.86
N HIS A 140 2.37 -4.59 -4.17
CA HIS A 140 1.96 -3.22 -4.41
C HIS A 140 2.59 -2.34 -3.33
N ALA A 141 3.34 -1.33 -3.73
CA ALA A 141 4.06 -0.45 -2.84
C ALA A 141 3.46 0.96 -2.85
N ILE A 142 3.44 1.60 -1.68
CA ILE A 142 3.16 3.03 -1.54
C ILE A 142 4.31 3.62 -0.74
N LEU A 143 4.92 4.68 -1.27
CA LEU A 143 5.99 5.44 -0.64
C LEU A 143 5.45 6.79 -0.19
N GLY A 144 5.73 7.19 1.05
CA GLY A 144 5.30 8.47 1.59
C GLY A 144 6.42 9.21 2.30
N GLY A 145 6.29 10.53 2.33
CA GLY A 145 7.21 11.44 3.01
C GLY A 145 6.81 12.89 2.80
N LEU A 146 7.70 13.80 3.11
CA LEU A 146 7.56 15.22 2.76
C LEU A 146 8.50 15.55 1.62
N ASP A 147 8.04 16.37 0.69
CA ASP A 147 8.89 16.90 -0.39
C ASP A 147 9.83 18.00 0.12
N GLU A 148 10.63 18.57 -0.77
CA GLU A 148 11.61 19.60 -0.43
C GLU A 148 10.97 20.92 0.01
N GLU A 149 9.69 21.13 -0.31
CA GLU A 149 8.91 22.28 0.15
C GLU A 149 8.19 22.02 1.49
N GLY A 150 8.33 20.80 2.04
CA GLY A 150 7.65 20.39 3.28
C GLY A 150 6.20 19.96 3.08
N LYS A 151 5.75 19.77 1.86
CA LYS A 151 4.40 19.28 1.56
C LYS A 151 4.36 17.76 1.58
N GLY A 152 3.22 17.20 1.96
CA GLY A 152 3.00 15.75 1.87
C GLY A 152 3.18 15.24 0.45
N ALA A 153 3.90 14.13 0.30
CA ALA A 153 4.18 13.48 -0.97
C ALA A 153 3.90 11.98 -0.86
N LEU A 154 3.12 11.48 -1.79
CA LEU A 154 2.72 10.09 -1.89
C LEU A 154 3.00 9.57 -3.29
N TYR A 155 3.65 8.42 -3.39
CA TYR A 155 3.93 7.73 -4.65
C TYR A 155 3.40 6.32 -4.59
N SER A 156 2.64 5.90 -5.60
CA SER A 156 2.12 4.54 -5.72
C SER A 156 2.74 3.81 -6.90
N TYR A 157 2.95 2.50 -6.76
CA TYR A 157 3.67 1.65 -7.69
C TYR A 157 2.86 0.44 -8.12
N ASP A 158 3.02 0.05 -9.38
CA ASP A 158 2.72 -1.30 -9.82
C ASP A 158 3.90 -2.26 -9.50
N PRO A 159 3.73 -3.58 -9.61
CA PRO A 159 4.81 -4.53 -9.29
C PRO A 159 6.06 -4.41 -10.17
N VAL A 160 5.98 -3.77 -11.33
CA VAL A 160 7.09 -3.62 -12.28
C VAL A 160 7.69 -2.22 -12.32
N GLY A 161 7.28 -1.34 -11.39
CA GLY A 161 7.95 -0.07 -11.15
C GLY A 161 7.34 1.14 -11.86
N SER A 162 6.21 1.02 -12.56
CA SER A 162 5.45 2.20 -12.98
C SER A 162 4.94 2.93 -11.73
N TYR A 163 5.11 4.24 -11.68
CA TYR A 163 4.70 5.02 -10.51
C TYR A 163 4.20 6.41 -10.88
N GLU A 164 3.40 6.95 -9.99
CA GLU A 164 2.90 8.32 -10.07
C GLU A 164 2.77 8.93 -8.67
N ARG A 165 2.86 10.26 -8.59
CA ARG A 165 2.56 11.00 -7.37
C ARG A 165 1.05 11.23 -7.29
N GLU A 166 0.45 10.92 -6.15
CA GLU A 166 -1.00 11.00 -5.96
C GLU A 166 -1.34 11.67 -4.62
N GLN A 167 -2.59 12.15 -4.54
CA GLN A 167 -3.15 12.67 -3.29
C GLN A 167 -3.51 11.55 -2.32
N CYS A 168 -4.05 10.44 -2.82
CA CYS A 168 -4.39 9.27 -2.04
C CYS A 168 -4.33 8.00 -2.88
N ARG A 169 -4.07 6.88 -2.23
CA ARG A 169 -4.08 5.54 -2.85
C ARG A 169 -4.37 4.47 -1.80
N ALA A 170 -5.16 3.48 -2.19
CA ALA A 170 -5.31 2.22 -1.46
C ALA A 170 -4.74 1.07 -2.30
N ALA A 171 -4.14 0.09 -1.63
CA ALA A 171 -3.58 -1.10 -2.25
C ALA A 171 -3.91 -2.35 -1.42
N GLY A 172 -3.88 -3.52 -2.07
CA GLY A 172 -4.15 -4.81 -1.43
C GLY A 172 -5.58 -5.29 -1.57
N ALA A 173 -5.96 -6.24 -0.72
CA ALA A 173 -7.19 -7.00 -0.83
C ALA A 173 -8.47 -6.15 -0.76
N ALA A 174 -8.51 -5.13 0.11
CA ALA A 174 -9.65 -4.22 0.27
C ALA A 174 -9.50 -2.89 -0.50
N ALA A 175 -8.56 -2.77 -1.43
CA ALA A 175 -8.36 -1.54 -2.19
C ALA A 175 -9.63 -1.08 -2.93
N SER A 176 -10.40 -2.02 -3.48
CA SER A 176 -11.67 -1.74 -4.16
C SER A 176 -12.78 -1.23 -3.23
N LEU A 177 -12.67 -1.48 -1.93
CA LEU A 177 -13.59 -0.98 -0.91
C LEU A 177 -13.16 0.39 -0.38
N ILE A 178 -11.85 0.60 -0.23
CA ILE A 178 -11.26 1.80 0.36
C ILE A 178 -11.15 2.94 -0.67
N MET A 179 -10.73 2.65 -1.91
CA MET A 179 -10.44 3.68 -2.90
C MET A 179 -11.64 4.58 -3.24
N PRO A 180 -12.86 4.07 -3.47
CA PRO A 180 -14.04 4.92 -3.70
C PRO A 180 -14.37 5.83 -2.51
N PHE A 181 -14.15 5.34 -1.29
CA PHE A 181 -14.32 6.13 -0.07
C PHE A 181 -13.32 7.31 -0.03
N LEU A 182 -12.05 7.07 -0.37
CA LEU A 182 -11.04 8.13 -0.46
C LEU A 182 -11.35 9.12 -1.59
N ASP A 183 -11.76 8.65 -2.75
CA ASP A 183 -12.15 9.52 -3.87
C ASP A 183 -13.27 10.49 -3.47
N ASN A 184 -14.25 10.02 -2.70
CA ASN A 184 -15.36 10.83 -2.22
C ASN A 184 -14.96 11.75 -1.05
N GLN A 185 -14.24 11.25 -0.04
CA GLN A 185 -13.97 11.98 1.20
C GLN A 185 -12.72 12.87 1.14
N VAL A 186 -11.73 12.54 0.31
CA VAL A 186 -10.49 13.31 0.17
C VAL A 186 -10.55 14.24 -1.04
N ASN A 187 -10.98 13.74 -2.20
CA ASN A 187 -11.03 14.49 -3.45
C ASN A 187 -12.42 15.04 -3.79
N PHE A 188 -13.41 14.83 -2.91
CA PHE A 188 -14.80 15.30 -3.03
C PHE A 188 -15.46 14.93 -4.36
N LYS A 189 -15.09 13.77 -4.93
CA LYS A 189 -15.73 13.25 -6.13
C LYS A 189 -17.20 12.95 -5.87
N ASN A 190 -18.06 13.27 -6.83
CA ASN A 190 -19.53 13.17 -6.74
C ASN A 190 -20.18 13.98 -5.60
N MET A 191 -19.47 14.98 -5.08
CA MET A 191 -20.00 15.98 -4.16
C MET A 191 -20.22 17.30 -4.87
N TYR A 192 -21.34 17.97 -4.56
CA TYR A 192 -21.75 19.22 -5.21
C TYR A 192 -22.03 20.29 -4.16
N GLU A 193 -21.81 21.56 -4.55
CA GLU A 193 -22.14 22.68 -3.68
C GLU A 193 -23.64 22.78 -3.51
N PRO A 194 -24.16 22.84 -2.27
CA PRO A 194 -25.59 22.97 -2.01
C PRO A 194 -26.18 24.22 -2.67
N GLY A 195 -27.29 24.05 -3.40
CA GLY A 195 -27.97 25.16 -4.05
C GLY A 195 -27.28 25.73 -5.31
N SER A 196 -26.26 25.05 -5.82
CA SER A 196 -25.50 25.51 -7.02
C SER A 196 -26.26 25.33 -8.33
N GLY A 197 -27.36 24.60 -8.36
CA GLY A 197 -28.14 24.34 -9.58
C GLY A 197 -28.84 23.00 -9.57
N THR A 198 -29.33 22.56 -10.74
CA THR A 198 -29.93 21.25 -10.97
C THR A 198 -29.37 20.61 -12.22
N GLY A 199 -29.30 19.27 -12.23
CA GLY A 199 -28.81 18.53 -13.40
C GLY A 199 -27.38 18.87 -13.77
N HIS A 200 -27.15 19.34 -15.01
CA HIS A 200 -25.82 19.68 -15.52
C HIS A 200 -25.24 20.99 -14.96
N ASP A 201 -26.08 21.82 -14.32
CA ASP A 201 -25.63 23.12 -13.78
C ASP A 201 -25.03 22.99 -12.37
N LEU A 202 -25.08 21.80 -11.76
CA LEU A 202 -24.50 21.53 -10.44
C LEU A 202 -22.99 21.78 -10.44
N GLN A 203 -22.51 22.59 -9.50
CA GLN A 203 -21.09 22.86 -9.31
C GLN A 203 -20.48 21.82 -8.38
N GLN A 204 -19.42 21.16 -8.86
CA GLN A 204 -18.69 20.20 -8.06
C GLN A 204 -17.99 20.88 -6.89
N LYS A 205 -18.04 20.26 -5.71
CA LYS A 205 -17.33 20.73 -4.52
C LYS A 205 -15.83 20.83 -4.81
N LYS A 206 -15.21 21.96 -4.46
CA LYS A 206 -13.78 22.17 -4.61
C LYS A 206 -12.99 21.35 -3.61
N VAL A 207 -11.83 20.86 -4.05
CA VAL A 207 -10.89 20.18 -3.15
C VAL A 207 -10.27 21.21 -2.21
N GLU A 208 -10.40 20.97 -0.92
CA GLU A 208 -9.83 21.80 0.14
C GLU A 208 -8.83 20.96 0.94
N PRO A 209 -7.74 21.58 1.44
CA PRO A 209 -6.79 20.89 2.31
C PRO A 209 -7.49 20.40 3.58
N LEU A 210 -7.37 19.10 3.87
CA LEU A 210 -7.89 18.50 5.09
C LEU A 210 -6.89 18.65 6.23
N SER A 211 -7.37 18.82 7.46
CA SER A 211 -6.53 18.81 8.65
C SER A 211 -6.01 17.39 8.93
N GLN A 212 -4.84 17.29 9.58
CA GLN A 212 -4.24 16.01 9.94
C GLN A 212 -5.22 15.14 10.77
N GLY A 213 -5.86 15.70 11.78
CA GLY A 213 -6.81 14.94 12.63
C GLY A 213 -8.01 14.42 11.85
N HIS A 214 -8.53 15.19 10.90
CA HIS A 214 -9.62 14.71 10.04
C HIS A 214 -9.18 13.56 9.14
N VAL A 215 -7.97 13.64 8.57
CA VAL A 215 -7.41 12.55 7.75
C VAL A 215 -7.17 11.29 8.59
N GLU A 216 -6.69 11.41 9.83
CA GLU A 216 -6.55 10.27 10.74
C GLU A 216 -7.90 9.59 11.01
N ASP A 217 -8.97 10.36 11.21
CA ASP A 217 -10.33 9.83 11.39
C ASP A 217 -10.83 9.12 10.12
N LEU A 218 -10.59 9.70 8.94
CA LEU A 218 -10.92 9.07 7.66
C LEU A 218 -10.19 7.72 7.47
N VAL A 219 -8.93 7.64 7.86
CA VAL A 219 -8.17 6.38 7.81
C VAL A 219 -8.78 5.33 8.71
N ARG A 220 -9.17 5.67 9.94
CA ARG A 220 -9.85 4.75 10.86
C ARG A 220 -11.20 4.30 10.30
N ASP A 221 -11.99 5.20 9.76
CA ASP A 221 -13.29 4.90 9.16
C ASP A 221 -13.15 3.97 7.95
N ALA A 222 -12.15 4.22 7.10
CA ALA A 222 -11.87 3.37 5.94
C ALA A 222 -11.57 1.92 6.35
N PHE A 223 -10.69 1.71 7.32
CA PHE A 223 -10.34 0.36 7.78
C PHE A 223 -11.44 -0.31 8.59
N THR A 224 -12.16 0.40 9.46
CA THR A 224 -13.30 -0.16 10.20
C THR A 224 -14.43 -0.59 9.26
N SER A 225 -14.61 0.08 8.15
CA SER A 225 -15.55 -0.33 7.10
C SER A 225 -15.03 -1.51 6.29
N ALA A 226 -13.74 -1.51 5.92
CA ALA A 226 -13.13 -2.58 5.13
C ALA A 226 -13.11 -3.91 5.87
N VAL A 227 -12.84 -3.93 7.18
CA VAL A 227 -12.80 -5.17 7.98
C VAL A 227 -14.14 -5.89 8.06
N GLU A 228 -15.25 -5.17 7.88
CA GLU A 228 -16.57 -5.78 7.87
C GLU A 228 -16.86 -6.57 6.59
N ARG A 229 -16.17 -6.27 5.49
CA ARG A 229 -16.46 -6.82 4.16
C ARG A 229 -15.32 -7.58 3.51
N HIS A 230 -14.15 -7.68 4.18
CA HIS A 230 -13.00 -8.42 3.64
C HIS A 230 -12.32 -9.27 4.72
N ILE A 231 -12.26 -10.57 4.50
CA ILE A 231 -11.70 -11.54 5.48
C ILE A 231 -10.19 -11.41 5.69
N GLU A 232 -9.46 -10.89 4.70
CA GLU A 232 -8.00 -10.76 4.75
C GLU A 232 -7.54 -9.49 5.46
N VAL A 233 -8.47 -8.63 5.90
CA VAL A 233 -8.19 -7.38 6.60
C VAL A 233 -8.72 -7.43 8.01
N GLY A 234 -7.89 -7.07 8.98
CA GLY A 234 -8.33 -7.06 10.39
C GLY A 234 -7.20 -7.03 11.40
N ASP A 235 -7.54 -7.37 12.62
CA ASP A 235 -6.71 -7.53 13.80
C ASP A 235 -6.13 -6.24 14.37
N GLY A 236 -5.46 -5.43 13.58
CA GLY A 236 -4.88 -4.14 13.99
C GLY A 236 -4.66 -3.21 12.84
N LEU A 237 -4.69 -1.92 13.13
CA LEU A 237 -4.36 -0.83 12.21
C LEU A 237 -3.11 -0.14 12.71
N GLN A 238 -2.04 -0.19 11.93
CA GLN A 238 -0.85 0.61 12.09
C GLN A 238 -0.95 1.86 11.22
N MET A 239 -0.68 3.02 11.78
CA MET A 239 -0.66 4.29 11.06
C MET A 239 0.64 5.01 11.35
N MET A 240 1.31 5.49 10.30
CA MET A 240 2.51 6.32 10.38
C MET A 240 2.23 7.70 9.79
N ILE A 241 2.45 8.73 10.60
CA ILE A 241 2.21 10.12 10.25
C ILE A 241 3.55 10.81 10.11
N MET A 242 3.85 11.25 8.91
CA MET A 242 5.09 11.94 8.57
C MET A 242 4.87 13.45 8.57
N THR A 243 5.59 14.15 9.43
CA THR A 243 5.58 15.61 9.52
C THR A 243 7.01 16.15 9.54
N LYS A 244 7.19 17.46 9.55
CA LYS A 244 8.51 18.09 9.69
C LYS A 244 9.24 17.66 10.97
N ASP A 245 8.49 17.30 12.02
CA ASP A 245 9.04 16.94 13.33
C ASP A 245 9.46 15.46 13.40
N GLY A 246 9.11 14.67 12.36
CA GLY A 246 9.46 13.25 12.26
C GLY A 246 8.26 12.37 11.93
N ILE A 247 8.40 11.08 12.25
CA ILE A 247 7.37 10.06 12.02
C ILE A 247 6.76 9.66 13.35
N ALA A 248 5.48 9.98 13.54
CA ALA A 248 4.67 9.46 14.63
C ALA A 248 4.02 8.14 14.20
N GLU A 249 3.94 7.20 15.14
CA GLU A 249 3.32 5.89 14.91
C GLU A 249 2.18 5.68 15.90
N THR A 250 1.05 5.21 15.39
CA THR A 250 -0.12 4.86 16.22
C THR A 250 -0.59 3.45 15.86
N PHE A 251 -1.17 2.79 16.84
CA PHE A 251 -1.77 1.47 16.68
C PHE A 251 -3.21 1.49 17.22
N THR A 252 -4.15 1.01 16.43
CA THR A 252 -5.56 0.90 16.81
C THR A 252 -6.01 -0.55 16.59
N PRO A 253 -6.57 -1.23 17.60
CA PRO A 253 -7.14 -2.57 17.40
C PRO A 253 -8.28 -2.53 16.39
N LEU A 254 -8.33 -3.55 15.50
CA LEU A 254 -9.44 -3.81 14.60
C LEU A 254 -10.14 -5.12 14.98
N LYS A 255 -11.21 -5.44 14.27
CA LYS A 255 -11.96 -6.69 14.45
C LYS A 255 -11.04 -7.91 14.36
N LYS A 256 -11.23 -8.89 15.25
CA LYS A 256 -10.44 -10.11 15.40
C LYS A 256 -11.26 -11.37 15.13
N ASP A 257 -12.05 -11.31 14.10
CA ASP A 257 -12.84 -12.47 13.64
C ASP A 257 -12.03 -13.54 12.93
#